data_e043487f1a30ca9cd6845e6f9db54d2e
#
_entry.id   e043487f1a30ca9cd6845e6f9db54d2e
#
_cell.length_a   1.000
_cell.length_b   1.000
_cell.length_c   1.000
_cell.angle_alpha   90.00
_cell.angle_beta   90.00
_cell.angle_gamma   90.00
#
_symmetry.space_group_name_H-M   'P 1'
#
loop_
_entity.id
_entity.type
_entity.pdbx_description
1 polymer ?
#
loop_
_entity_poly.entity_id
_entity_poly.type
_entity_poly.pdbx_seq_one_letter_code
_entity_poly.pdbx_strand_id
1 'polypeptide(L)'
;MLDMAILGLLEERDLHGYEIRRQLRDNLGILANVSFGSIYPALTRLEKAGAVMATEGPLDPAARSAAAPLAPPTGSLSGELAVLRARRHSTSHSRRGKKVYRITEKGRQLFVQLLADGGTLDDARSFGLRLAFARHLAPQARLALLERRRAQLVQRLAEAEGTTVELDVYARSVVQHTADSVAQDITWLDRLIATERAVPQSVPTELTYEGDIR
;
A
#
# COMPACT_ATOMS: atom_id res chain seq x y z
N MET A 1 5.98 -3.68 -4.87
CA MET A 1 5.56 -2.98 -3.63
C MET A 1 4.53 -1.89 -3.88
N LEU A 2 4.78 -0.90 -4.72
CA LEU A 2 3.83 0.20 -4.98
C LEU A 2 2.49 -0.29 -5.55
N ASP A 3 2.50 -1.23 -6.50
CA ASP A 3 1.29 -1.80 -7.10
C ASP A 3 0.42 -2.50 -6.05
N MET A 4 1.02 -3.28 -5.16
CA MET A 4 0.34 -3.92 -4.04
C MET A 4 -0.29 -2.88 -3.09
N ALA A 5 0.42 -1.81 -2.75
CA ALA A 5 -0.09 -0.75 -1.89
C ALA A 5 -1.28 -0.01 -2.53
N ILE A 6 -1.19 0.30 -3.84
CA ILE A 6 -2.30 0.93 -4.59
C ILE A 6 -3.52 0.01 -4.63
N LEU A 7 -3.33 -1.27 -4.99
CA LEU A 7 -4.42 -2.24 -5.06
C LEU A 7 -5.06 -2.47 -3.69
N GLY A 8 -4.27 -2.54 -2.62
CA GLY A 8 -4.77 -2.68 -1.26
C GLY A 8 -5.63 -1.50 -0.79
N LEU A 9 -5.27 -0.27 -1.14
CA LEU A 9 -6.11 0.89 -0.87
C LEU A 9 -7.40 0.89 -1.68
N LEU A 10 -7.34 0.45 -2.94
CA LEU A 10 -8.50 0.38 -3.83
C LEU A 10 -9.41 -0.82 -3.53
N GLU A 11 -8.92 -1.84 -2.81
CA GLU A 11 -9.76 -2.93 -2.29
C GLU A 11 -10.73 -2.43 -1.20
N GLU A 12 -10.34 -1.40 -0.46
CA GLU A 12 -11.19 -0.82 0.58
C GLU A 12 -12.28 0.08 0.02
N ARG A 13 -11.94 0.89 -0.98
CA ARG A 13 -12.88 1.84 -1.63
C ARG A 13 -12.30 2.43 -2.90
N ASP A 14 -13.18 2.96 -3.73
CA ASP A 14 -12.81 3.79 -4.87
C ASP A 14 -12.14 5.08 -4.40
N LEU A 15 -11.03 5.49 -5.04
CA LEU A 15 -10.24 6.64 -4.64
C LEU A 15 -9.83 7.49 -5.84
N HIS A 16 -9.78 8.80 -5.63
CA HIS A 16 -9.10 9.69 -6.56
C HIS A 16 -7.58 9.54 -6.49
N GLY A 17 -6.88 9.80 -7.60
CA GLY A 17 -5.41 9.67 -7.63
C GLY A 17 -4.69 10.51 -6.56
N TYR A 18 -5.21 11.67 -6.17
CA TYR A 18 -4.65 12.49 -5.09
C TYR A 18 -4.90 11.88 -3.70
N GLU A 19 -6.04 11.18 -3.51
CA GLU A 19 -6.36 10.47 -2.26
C GLU A 19 -5.47 9.25 -2.08
N ILE A 20 -5.23 8.48 -3.15
CA ILE A 20 -4.26 7.38 -3.15
C ILE A 20 -2.89 7.91 -2.71
N ARG A 21 -2.45 9.04 -3.31
CA ARG A 21 -1.18 9.67 -2.93
C ARG A 21 -1.15 10.08 -1.46
N ARG A 22 -2.23 10.70 -0.97
CA ARG A 22 -2.35 11.14 0.42
C ARG A 22 -2.33 9.94 1.37
N GLN A 23 -3.12 8.91 1.12
CA GLN A 23 -3.19 7.73 1.98
C GLN A 23 -1.89 6.92 1.99
N LEU A 24 -1.22 6.79 0.83
CA LEU A 24 0.11 6.17 0.76
C LEU A 24 1.12 6.91 1.63
N ARG A 25 1.05 8.25 1.68
CA ARG A 25 1.92 9.06 2.53
C ARG A 25 1.55 8.94 4.01
N ASP A 26 0.28 9.12 4.33
CA ASP A 26 -0.19 9.30 5.70
C ASP A 26 -0.27 7.94 6.45
N ASN A 27 -0.73 6.89 5.79
CA ASN A 27 -0.95 5.58 6.40
C ASN A 27 0.22 4.61 6.19
N LEU A 28 0.92 4.71 5.07
CA LEU A 28 1.95 3.76 4.68
C LEU A 28 3.33 4.41 4.46
N GLY A 29 3.46 5.73 4.71
CA GLY A 29 4.69 6.47 4.46
C GLY A 29 5.91 5.92 5.19
N ILE A 30 5.73 5.45 6.44
CA ILE A 30 6.77 4.80 7.24
C ILE A 30 7.11 3.41 6.67
N LEU A 31 6.13 2.70 6.10
CA LEU A 31 6.29 1.33 5.60
C LEU A 31 6.75 1.28 4.14
N ALA A 32 6.32 2.22 3.30
CA ALA A 32 6.47 2.08 1.85
C ALA A 32 7.60 2.91 1.23
N ASN A 33 8.09 3.98 1.88
CA ASN A 33 9.09 4.94 1.31
C ASN A 33 8.89 5.18 -0.21
N VAL A 34 7.62 5.42 -0.59
CA VAL A 34 7.22 5.49 -2.00
C VAL A 34 7.62 6.86 -2.55
N SER A 35 8.39 6.86 -3.63
CA SER A 35 8.60 8.07 -4.42
C SER A 35 7.26 8.52 -5.03
N PHE A 36 6.79 9.69 -4.62
CA PHE A 36 5.49 10.23 -5.07
C PHE A 36 5.40 10.45 -6.59
N GLY A 37 6.54 10.55 -7.28
CA GLY A 37 6.60 10.66 -8.75
C GLY A 37 6.18 9.36 -9.46
N SER A 38 6.25 8.21 -8.80
CA SER A 38 5.97 6.90 -9.41
C SER A 38 4.50 6.45 -9.33
N ILE A 39 3.64 7.16 -8.58
CA ILE A 39 2.24 6.76 -8.36
C ILE A 39 1.42 6.82 -9.65
N TYR A 40 1.47 7.92 -10.39
CA TYR A 40 0.71 8.05 -11.64
C TYR A 40 1.19 7.09 -12.75
N PRO A 41 2.51 6.89 -12.95
CA PRO A 41 3.01 5.82 -13.80
C PRO A 41 2.52 4.42 -13.38
N ALA A 42 2.47 4.12 -12.07
CA ALA A 42 1.95 2.85 -11.56
C ALA A 42 0.46 2.69 -11.84
N LEU A 43 -0.36 3.72 -11.57
CA LEU A 43 -1.79 3.71 -11.90
C LEU A 43 -2.03 3.49 -13.40
N THR A 44 -1.26 4.15 -14.27
CA THR A 44 -1.36 3.96 -15.72
C THR A 44 -0.99 2.52 -16.13
N ARG A 45 0.01 1.92 -15.49
CA ARG A 45 0.41 0.53 -15.73
C ARG A 45 -0.69 -0.45 -15.29
N LEU A 46 -1.26 -0.25 -14.10
CA LEU A 46 -2.35 -1.07 -13.57
C LEU A 46 -3.63 -0.93 -14.41
N GLU A 47 -3.93 0.28 -14.90
CA GLU A 47 -5.04 0.54 -15.82
C GLU A 47 -4.85 -0.20 -17.15
N LYS A 48 -3.65 -0.13 -17.74
CA LYS A 48 -3.31 -0.89 -18.97
C LYS A 48 -3.35 -2.41 -18.76
N ALA A 49 -2.96 -2.88 -17.59
CA ALA A 49 -3.03 -4.30 -17.23
C ALA A 49 -4.47 -4.76 -16.96
N GLY A 50 -5.45 -3.85 -16.91
CA GLY A 50 -6.84 -4.15 -16.58
C GLY A 50 -7.07 -4.49 -15.10
N ALA A 51 -6.08 -4.22 -14.23
CA ALA A 51 -6.20 -4.44 -12.78
C ALA A 51 -6.97 -3.30 -12.07
N VAL A 52 -6.94 -2.11 -12.68
CA VAL A 52 -7.64 -0.92 -12.18
C VAL A 52 -8.43 -0.31 -13.33
N MET A 53 -9.62 0.18 -13.03
CA MET A 53 -10.47 0.95 -13.95
C MET A 53 -10.52 2.40 -13.48
N ALA A 54 -10.29 3.34 -14.40
CA ALA A 54 -10.46 4.76 -14.15
C ALA A 54 -11.77 5.25 -14.75
N THR A 55 -12.59 5.91 -13.95
CA THR A 55 -13.80 6.60 -14.37
C THR A 55 -13.65 8.10 -14.15
N GLU A 56 -14.28 8.92 -14.98
CA GLU A 56 -14.36 10.33 -14.68
C GLU A 56 -15.30 10.51 -13.49
N GLY A 57 -14.73 10.94 -12.37
CA GLY A 57 -15.51 11.22 -11.15
C GLY A 57 -16.45 12.41 -11.34
N PRO A 58 -17.54 12.47 -10.60
CA PRO A 58 -18.40 13.67 -10.56
C PRO A 58 -17.54 14.89 -10.26
N LEU A 59 -17.76 15.96 -11.00
CA LEU A 59 -17.15 17.25 -10.70
C LEU A 59 -17.61 17.66 -9.31
N ASP A 60 -16.70 17.66 -8.35
CA ASP A 60 -16.95 18.06 -6.96
C ASP A 60 -17.60 19.46 -6.96
N PRO A 61 -18.84 19.61 -6.45
CA PRO A 61 -19.49 20.92 -6.41
C PRO A 61 -18.68 21.95 -5.60
N ALA A 62 -17.85 21.52 -4.63
CA ALA A 62 -16.94 22.38 -3.90
C ALA A 62 -15.80 22.93 -4.78
N ALA A 63 -15.39 22.22 -5.84
CA ALA A 63 -14.43 22.73 -6.81
C ALA A 63 -15.02 23.84 -7.72
N ARG A 64 -16.35 23.93 -7.83
CA ARG A 64 -17.02 25.05 -8.51
C ARG A 64 -17.01 26.32 -7.67
N SER A 65 -17.02 26.20 -6.34
CA SER A 65 -16.95 27.35 -5.42
C SER A 65 -15.54 27.91 -5.27
N ALA A 66 -14.50 27.12 -5.59
CA ALA A 66 -13.10 27.59 -5.61
C ALA A 66 -12.68 28.23 -6.95
N ALA A 67 -13.61 28.40 -7.90
CA ALA A 67 -13.41 29.35 -8.98
C ALA A 67 -13.36 30.72 -8.34
N ALA A 68 -12.15 31.24 -8.13
CA ALA A 68 -11.93 32.55 -7.55
C ALA A 68 -12.83 33.59 -8.22
N PRO A 69 -13.44 34.50 -7.45
CA PRO A 69 -14.20 35.58 -8.02
C PRO A 69 -13.33 36.27 -9.08
N LEU A 70 -13.93 36.52 -10.23
CA LEU A 70 -13.31 37.24 -11.33
C LEU A 70 -12.75 38.53 -10.75
N ALA A 71 -11.42 38.61 -10.61
CA ALA A 71 -10.77 39.86 -10.30
C ALA A 71 -11.23 40.87 -11.37
N PRO A 72 -11.68 42.08 -10.97
CA PRO A 72 -12.11 43.08 -11.94
C PRO A 72 -10.98 43.35 -12.93
N PRO A 73 -11.28 43.65 -14.19
CA PRO A 73 -10.26 43.93 -15.19
C PRO A 73 -9.38 45.08 -14.70
N THR A 74 -8.10 44.83 -14.56
CA THR A 74 -7.13 45.78 -13.99
C THR A 74 -6.77 46.92 -14.95
N GLY A 75 -7.30 46.91 -16.18
CA GLY A 75 -7.03 47.91 -17.20
C GLY A 75 -5.58 47.97 -17.69
N SER A 76 -4.74 47.01 -17.28
CA SER A 76 -3.32 46.91 -17.69
C SER A 76 -3.13 45.69 -18.59
N LEU A 77 -2.56 45.90 -19.78
CA LEU A 77 -2.23 44.84 -20.74
C LEU A 77 -1.34 43.75 -20.12
N SER A 78 -0.48 44.10 -19.19
CA SER A 78 0.39 43.17 -18.46
C SER A 78 -0.41 42.31 -17.49
N GLY A 79 -1.42 42.87 -16.81
CA GLY A 79 -2.33 42.16 -15.90
C GLY A 79 -3.25 41.20 -16.66
N GLU A 80 -3.77 41.61 -17.81
CA GLU A 80 -4.60 40.74 -18.66
C GLU A 80 -3.82 39.57 -19.26
N LEU A 81 -2.59 39.79 -19.68
CA LEU A 81 -1.67 38.74 -20.14
C LEU A 81 -1.31 37.76 -19.00
N ALA A 82 -1.12 38.25 -17.76
CA ALA A 82 -0.88 37.42 -16.60
C ALA A 82 -2.12 36.55 -16.28
N VAL A 83 -3.33 37.12 -16.33
CA VAL A 83 -4.61 36.41 -16.14
C VAL A 83 -4.83 35.37 -17.24
N LEU A 84 -4.53 35.73 -18.51
CA LEU A 84 -4.62 34.76 -19.64
C LEU A 84 -3.62 33.61 -19.53
N ARG A 85 -2.38 33.88 -19.06
CA ARG A 85 -1.38 32.84 -18.79
C ARG A 85 -1.80 31.96 -17.62
N ALA A 86 -2.29 32.54 -16.53
CA ALA A 86 -2.83 31.80 -15.39
C ALA A 86 -4.03 30.93 -15.79
N ARG A 87 -4.94 31.44 -16.66
CA ARG A 87 -6.04 30.66 -17.23
C ARG A 87 -5.57 29.51 -18.11
N ARG A 88 -4.57 29.70 -18.97
CA ARG A 88 -3.99 28.62 -19.79
C ARG A 88 -3.34 27.53 -18.92
N HIS A 89 -2.67 27.90 -17.82
CA HIS A 89 -2.09 26.94 -16.89
C HIS A 89 -3.14 26.28 -16.00
N SER A 90 -4.17 27.00 -15.53
CA SER A 90 -5.24 26.43 -14.73
C SER A 90 -6.19 25.54 -15.54
N THR A 91 -6.48 25.88 -16.80
CA THR A 91 -7.37 25.05 -17.64
C THR A 91 -6.74 23.74 -18.07
N SER A 92 -5.40 23.65 -18.16
CA SER A 92 -4.73 22.38 -18.49
C SER A 92 -4.68 21.41 -17.28
N HIS A 93 -4.69 21.90 -16.04
CA HIS A 93 -4.70 21.06 -14.83
C HIS A 93 -6.11 20.82 -14.28
N SER A 94 -7.07 21.72 -14.51
CA SER A 94 -8.44 21.63 -14.01
C SER A 94 -9.39 20.84 -14.92
N ARG A 95 -9.06 20.68 -16.21
CA ARG A 95 -9.90 19.93 -17.19
C ARG A 95 -9.57 18.46 -17.34
N ARG A 96 -8.48 17.95 -16.76
CA ARG A 96 -8.34 16.51 -16.58
C ARG A 96 -9.28 16.13 -15.45
N GLY A 97 -10.48 15.64 -15.81
CA GLY A 97 -11.48 15.16 -14.88
C GLY A 97 -10.80 14.37 -13.77
N LYS A 98 -11.13 14.65 -12.52
CA LYS A 98 -10.55 13.95 -11.37
C LYS A 98 -10.88 12.48 -11.52
N LYS A 99 -9.95 11.69 -12.12
CA LYS A 99 -10.15 10.27 -12.29
C LYS A 99 -10.33 9.62 -10.94
N VAL A 100 -11.41 8.86 -10.79
CA VAL A 100 -11.66 7.93 -9.71
C VAL A 100 -11.19 6.57 -10.17
N TYR A 101 -10.37 5.93 -9.36
CA TYR A 101 -9.84 4.60 -9.63
C TYR A 101 -10.58 3.57 -8.79
N ARG A 102 -10.91 2.44 -9.43
CA ARG A 102 -11.55 1.28 -8.84
C ARG A 102 -10.77 0.04 -9.15
N ILE A 103 -10.63 -0.87 -8.19
CA ILE A 103 -10.04 -2.19 -8.44
C ILE A 103 -11.01 -3.05 -9.25
N THR A 104 -10.49 -3.85 -10.17
CA THR A 104 -11.24 -4.85 -10.93
C THR A 104 -11.08 -6.22 -10.32
N GLU A 105 -11.87 -7.21 -10.77
CA GLU A 105 -11.69 -8.60 -10.34
C GLU A 105 -10.27 -9.12 -10.64
N LYS A 106 -9.73 -8.79 -11.81
CA LYS A 106 -8.34 -9.08 -12.16
C LYS A 106 -7.34 -8.40 -11.21
N GLY A 107 -7.67 -7.18 -10.77
CA GLY A 107 -6.88 -6.45 -9.78
C GLY A 107 -6.87 -7.12 -8.42
N ARG A 108 -8.02 -7.64 -7.95
CA ARG A 108 -8.11 -8.40 -6.70
C ARG A 108 -7.27 -9.67 -6.73
N GLN A 109 -7.35 -10.41 -7.83
CA GLN A 109 -6.54 -11.62 -8.01
C GLN A 109 -5.04 -11.28 -8.00
N LEU A 110 -4.63 -10.23 -8.72
CA LEU A 110 -3.25 -9.73 -8.71
C LEU A 110 -2.83 -9.29 -7.29
N PHE A 111 -3.71 -8.61 -6.57
CA PHE A 111 -3.43 -8.15 -5.20
C PHE A 111 -3.17 -9.32 -4.26
N VAL A 112 -4.03 -10.33 -4.25
CA VAL A 112 -3.85 -11.54 -3.43
C VAL A 112 -2.57 -12.27 -3.82
N GLN A 113 -2.26 -12.39 -5.12
CA GLN A 113 -1.00 -12.98 -5.58
C GLN A 113 0.21 -12.20 -5.06
N LEU A 114 0.23 -10.88 -5.17
CA LEU A 114 1.31 -10.03 -4.68
C LEU A 114 1.47 -10.09 -3.15
N LEU A 115 0.38 -10.28 -2.41
CA LEU A 115 0.42 -10.47 -0.96
C LEU A 115 1.01 -11.83 -0.59
N ALA A 116 0.61 -12.89 -1.30
CA ALA A 116 1.05 -14.28 -1.05
C ALA A 116 2.47 -14.54 -1.56
N ASP A 117 2.92 -13.78 -2.58
CA ASP A 117 4.24 -13.97 -3.19
C ASP A 117 5.35 -13.78 -2.16
N GLY A 118 6.11 -14.85 -1.93
CA GLY A 118 7.21 -14.89 -0.97
C GLY A 118 8.48 -14.17 -1.41
N GLY A 119 8.49 -13.50 -2.57
CA GLY A 119 9.64 -12.76 -3.07
C GLY A 119 10.14 -11.73 -2.04
N THR A 120 11.45 -11.64 -1.84
CA THR A 120 12.20 -10.71 -0.98
C THR A 120 11.48 -10.26 0.30
N LEU A 121 11.14 -11.20 1.19
CA LEU A 121 10.73 -10.90 2.57
C LEU A 121 11.92 -10.37 3.40
N ASP A 122 13.11 -10.31 2.81
CA ASP A 122 14.33 -9.84 3.47
C ASP A 122 14.27 -8.38 3.88
N ASP A 123 13.42 -7.59 3.23
CA ASP A 123 13.18 -6.20 3.61
C ASP A 123 12.00 -6.10 4.63
N ALA A 124 12.31 -5.56 5.81
CA ALA A 124 11.33 -5.30 6.86
C ALA A 124 10.14 -4.44 6.37
N ARG A 125 10.38 -3.54 5.40
CA ARG A 125 9.35 -2.69 4.79
C ARG A 125 8.38 -3.49 3.94
N SER A 126 8.90 -4.43 3.14
CA SER A 126 8.09 -5.32 2.32
C SER A 126 7.18 -6.18 3.18
N PHE A 127 7.72 -6.73 4.27
CA PHE A 127 6.95 -7.48 5.25
C PHE A 127 5.89 -6.59 5.94
N GLY A 128 6.27 -5.41 6.43
CA GLY A 128 5.35 -4.48 7.10
C GLY A 128 4.17 -4.08 6.21
N LEU A 129 4.43 -3.82 4.92
CA LEU A 129 3.37 -3.51 3.96
C LEU A 129 2.42 -4.69 3.73
N ARG A 130 2.95 -5.92 3.59
CA ARG A 130 2.13 -7.13 3.46
C ARG A 130 1.29 -7.38 4.71
N LEU A 131 1.88 -7.19 5.87
CA LEU A 131 1.18 -7.35 7.15
C LEU A 131 0.04 -6.34 7.31
N ALA A 132 0.22 -5.10 6.86
CA ALA A 132 -0.83 -4.08 6.89
C ALA A 132 -2.09 -4.49 6.09
N PHE A 133 -1.91 -5.31 5.05
CA PHE A 133 -3.00 -5.85 4.23
C PHE A 133 -3.29 -7.33 4.47
N ALA A 134 -2.71 -7.95 5.50
CA ALA A 134 -2.83 -9.38 5.75
C ALA A 134 -4.27 -9.85 5.99
N ARG A 135 -5.19 -8.95 6.39
CA ARG A 135 -6.63 -9.24 6.51
C ARG A 135 -7.27 -9.77 5.21
N HIS A 136 -6.70 -9.46 4.05
CA HIS A 136 -7.17 -9.91 2.73
C HIS A 136 -6.60 -11.29 2.34
N LEU A 137 -5.74 -11.88 3.17
CA LEU A 137 -5.23 -13.23 2.99
C LEU A 137 -6.12 -14.25 3.73
N ALA A 138 -6.20 -15.46 3.20
CA ALA A 138 -6.76 -16.60 3.93
C ALA A 138 -5.95 -16.87 5.22
N PRO A 139 -6.56 -17.41 6.29
CA PRO A 139 -5.89 -17.64 7.58
C PRO A 139 -4.56 -18.41 7.45
N GLN A 140 -4.55 -19.46 6.64
CA GLN A 140 -3.34 -20.26 6.41
C GLN A 140 -2.23 -19.44 5.72
N ALA A 141 -2.59 -18.57 4.78
CA ALA A 141 -1.62 -17.70 4.07
C ALA A 141 -1.07 -16.61 5.00
N ARG A 142 -1.90 -16.06 5.91
CA ARG A 142 -1.44 -15.13 6.96
C ARG A 142 -0.45 -15.80 7.89
N LEU A 143 -0.79 -16.98 8.38
CA LEU A 143 0.09 -17.76 9.24
C LEU A 143 1.44 -18.05 8.54
N ALA A 144 1.39 -18.52 7.31
CA ALA A 144 2.58 -18.80 6.52
C ALA A 144 3.46 -17.54 6.29
N LEU A 145 2.85 -16.37 6.11
CA LEU A 145 3.57 -15.09 6.01
C LEU A 145 4.35 -14.78 7.30
N LEU A 146 3.70 -14.93 8.45
CA LEU A 146 4.31 -14.65 9.77
C LEU A 146 5.41 -15.66 10.09
N GLU A 147 5.17 -16.95 9.89
CA GLU A 147 6.13 -18.02 10.17
C GLU A 147 7.37 -17.92 9.28
N ARG A 148 7.19 -17.58 8.01
CA ARG A 148 8.32 -17.36 7.09
C ARG A 148 9.18 -16.18 7.55
N ARG A 149 8.57 -15.07 7.94
CA ARG A 149 9.31 -13.91 8.47
C ARG A 149 10.07 -14.27 9.74
N ARG A 150 9.42 -14.98 10.64
CA ARG A 150 10.04 -15.47 11.88
C ARG A 150 11.27 -16.33 11.59
N ALA A 151 11.16 -17.30 10.69
CA ALA A 151 12.25 -18.17 10.30
C ALA A 151 13.47 -17.39 9.75
N GLN A 152 13.21 -16.38 8.90
CA GLN A 152 14.27 -15.50 8.39
C GLN A 152 14.99 -14.72 9.50
N LEU A 153 14.24 -14.20 10.47
CA LEU A 153 14.84 -13.45 11.58
C LEU A 153 15.66 -14.36 12.50
N VAL A 154 15.19 -15.58 12.76
CA VAL A 154 15.95 -16.59 13.52
C VAL A 154 17.25 -16.93 12.81
N GLN A 155 17.21 -17.15 11.49
CA GLN A 155 18.43 -17.41 10.71
C GLN A 155 19.41 -16.22 10.79
N ARG A 156 18.93 -14.98 10.63
CA ARG A 156 19.77 -13.77 10.75
C ARG A 156 20.43 -13.63 12.11
N LEU A 157 19.70 -13.96 13.19
CA LEU A 157 20.22 -13.90 14.55
C LEU A 157 21.35 -14.92 14.71
N ALA A 158 21.16 -16.16 14.25
CA ALA A 158 22.16 -17.20 14.31
C ALA A 158 23.42 -16.86 13.49
N GLU A 159 23.26 -16.26 12.31
CA GLU A 159 24.39 -15.79 11.48
C GLU A 159 25.19 -14.68 12.18
N ALA A 160 24.52 -13.76 12.88
CA ALA A 160 25.17 -12.68 13.62
C ALA A 160 25.99 -13.22 14.82
N GLU A 161 25.49 -14.23 15.52
CA GLU A 161 26.19 -14.87 16.65
C GLU A 161 27.42 -15.66 16.22
N GLY A 162 27.45 -16.21 14.98
CA GLY A 162 28.57 -16.98 14.44
C GLY A 162 29.75 -16.13 13.98
N THR A 163 29.62 -14.80 13.94
CA THR A 163 30.67 -13.90 13.44
C THR A 163 31.59 -13.45 14.57
N THR A 164 32.65 -14.20 14.84
CA THR A 164 33.68 -13.83 15.83
C THR A 164 34.68 -12.86 15.18
N VAL A 165 34.40 -11.57 15.28
CA VAL A 165 35.34 -10.50 14.87
C VAL A 165 35.75 -9.72 16.12
N GLU A 166 37.04 -9.38 16.25
CA GLU A 166 37.49 -8.43 17.27
C GLU A 166 36.93 -7.06 16.96
N LEU A 167 35.81 -6.74 17.63
CA LEU A 167 35.13 -5.46 17.50
C LEU A 167 35.50 -4.54 18.66
N ASP A 168 35.71 -3.25 18.35
CA ASP A 168 35.80 -2.23 19.38
C ASP A 168 34.46 -2.12 20.14
N VAL A 169 34.43 -1.34 21.24
CA VAL A 169 33.29 -1.22 22.13
C VAL A 169 32.04 -0.64 21.41
N TYR A 170 32.22 0.28 20.47
CA TYR A 170 31.10 0.91 19.76
C TYR A 170 30.54 -0.02 18.69
N ALA A 171 31.40 -0.66 17.89
CA ALA A 171 30.98 -1.66 16.90
C ALA A 171 30.26 -2.83 17.57
N ARG A 172 30.76 -3.31 18.72
CA ARG A 172 30.09 -4.35 19.52
C ARG A 172 28.72 -3.90 20.00
N SER A 173 28.60 -2.65 20.46
CA SER A 173 27.30 -2.10 20.90
C SER A 173 26.26 -2.05 19.76
N VAL A 174 26.69 -1.72 18.54
CA VAL A 174 25.80 -1.73 17.35
C VAL A 174 25.34 -3.14 17.03
N VAL A 175 26.24 -4.11 17.03
CA VAL A 175 25.90 -5.53 16.78
C VAL A 175 24.92 -6.03 17.84
N GLN A 176 25.19 -5.76 19.12
CA GLN A 176 24.30 -6.16 20.22
C GLN A 176 22.93 -5.53 20.08
N HIS A 177 22.85 -4.23 19.83
CA HIS A 177 21.57 -3.55 19.60
C HIS A 177 20.78 -4.13 18.43
N THR A 178 21.48 -4.50 17.35
CA THR A 178 20.84 -5.14 16.19
C THR A 178 20.30 -6.52 16.56
N ALA A 179 21.06 -7.33 17.31
CA ALA A 179 20.62 -8.64 17.78
C ALA A 179 19.41 -8.54 18.70
N ASP A 180 19.44 -7.60 19.66
CA ASP A 180 18.33 -7.35 20.59
C ASP A 180 17.07 -6.93 19.83
N SER A 181 17.19 -6.08 18.82
CA SER A 181 16.08 -5.65 17.98
C SER A 181 15.46 -6.83 17.21
N VAL A 182 16.30 -7.71 16.65
CA VAL A 182 15.82 -8.92 15.95
C VAL A 182 15.11 -9.87 16.93
N ALA A 183 15.65 -10.05 18.15
CA ALA A 183 15.02 -10.88 19.17
C ALA A 183 13.64 -10.33 19.62
N GLN A 184 13.52 -9.01 19.72
CA GLN A 184 12.24 -8.36 19.98
C GLN A 184 11.23 -8.58 18.84
N ASP A 185 11.66 -8.47 17.58
CA ASP A 185 10.83 -8.73 16.42
C ASP A 185 10.34 -10.19 16.39
N ILE A 186 11.21 -11.15 16.71
CA ILE A 186 10.83 -12.57 16.83
C ILE A 186 9.75 -12.76 17.91
N THR A 187 9.95 -12.18 19.08
CA THR A 187 8.98 -12.26 20.18
C THR A 187 7.62 -11.65 19.79
N TRP A 188 7.63 -10.54 19.08
CA TRP A 188 6.41 -9.92 18.57
C TRP A 188 5.71 -10.81 17.54
N LEU A 189 6.45 -11.43 16.60
CA LEU A 189 5.90 -12.38 15.63
C LEU A 189 5.31 -13.62 16.30
N ASP A 190 5.96 -14.15 17.35
CA ASP A 190 5.44 -15.28 18.12
C ASP A 190 4.07 -14.99 18.72
N ARG A 191 3.86 -13.77 19.22
CA ARG A 191 2.55 -13.33 19.73
C ARG A 191 1.51 -13.26 18.63
N LEU A 192 1.86 -12.70 17.44
CA LEU A 192 0.95 -12.65 16.31
C LEU A 192 0.58 -14.04 15.80
N ILE A 193 1.55 -14.94 15.69
CA ILE A 193 1.35 -16.33 15.29
C ILE A 193 0.43 -17.05 16.29
N ALA A 194 0.65 -16.86 17.58
CA ALA A 194 -0.21 -17.44 18.62
C ALA A 194 -1.65 -16.91 18.52
N THR A 195 -1.82 -15.61 18.28
CA THR A 195 -3.14 -14.99 18.08
C THR A 195 -3.84 -15.56 16.85
N GLU A 196 -3.13 -15.65 15.72
CA GLU A 196 -3.71 -16.19 14.47
C GLU A 196 -4.11 -17.65 14.60
N ARG A 197 -3.34 -18.47 15.33
CA ARG A 197 -3.66 -19.88 15.62
C ARG A 197 -4.84 -20.05 16.57
N ALA A 198 -5.06 -19.09 17.47
CA ALA A 198 -6.16 -19.12 18.44
C ALA A 198 -7.51 -18.73 17.81
N VAL A 199 -7.52 -18.06 16.65
CA VAL A 199 -8.75 -17.73 15.92
C VAL A 199 -9.35 -19.04 15.37
N PRO A 200 -10.58 -19.43 15.78
CA PRO A 200 -11.23 -20.61 15.23
C PRO A 200 -11.35 -20.46 13.72
N GLN A 201 -10.76 -21.39 12.97
CA GLN A 201 -10.98 -21.45 11.53
C GLN A 201 -12.42 -21.92 11.33
N SER A 202 -13.33 -21.00 11.04
CA SER A 202 -14.67 -21.38 10.58
C SER A 202 -14.49 -22.10 9.26
N VAL A 203 -14.57 -23.43 9.34
CA VAL A 203 -14.66 -24.29 8.16
C VAL A 203 -15.92 -23.86 7.41
N PRO A 204 -15.85 -23.55 6.12
CA PRO A 204 -17.07 -23.36 5.33
C PRO A 204 -17.87 -24.66 5.47
N THR A 205 -19.03 -24.60 6.12
CA THR A 205 -19.98 -25.71 6.13
C THR A 205 -20.37 -25.91 4.68
N GLU A 206 -19.83 -26.94 4.04
CA GLU A 206 -20.38 -27.47 2.79
C GLU A 206 -21.85 -27.74 3.05
N LEU A 207 -22.71 -26.93 2.46
CA LEU A 207 -24.15 -27.22 2.37
C LEU A 207 -24.28 -28.51 1.56
N THR A 208 -24.34 -29.60 2.27
CA THR A 208 -24.76 -30.88 1.70
C THR A 208 -26.20 -30.70 1.24
N TYR A 209 -26.38 -30.46 -0.05
CA TYR A 209 -27.66 -30.46 -0.69
C TYR A 209 -28.09 -31.93 -0.79
N GLU A 210 -28.76 -32.42 0.24
CA GLU A 210 -29.50 -33.69 0.17
C GLU A 210 -30.71 -33.47 -0.73
N GLY A 211 -30.56 -33.81 -2.00
CA GLY A 211 -31.66 -33.89 -2.94
C GLY A 211 -32.60 -35.02 -2.57
N ASP A 212 -33.71 -34.66 -1.96
CA ASP A 212 -34.83 -35.63 -1.77
C ASP A 212 -35.57 -35.73 -3.10
N ILE A 213 -35.35 -36.86 -3.78
CA ILE A 213 -36.12 -37.30 -4.95
C ILE A 213 -37.30 -38.11 -4.44
N ARG A 214 -38.47 -37.53 -4.53
CA ARG A 214 -39.74 -38.26 -4.62
C ARG A 214 -40.70 -37.59 -5.58
#